data_d3bb52f79bfc6ee5cd867286d9b50673
#
_entry.id   d3bb52f79bfc6ee5cd867286d9b50673
#
_cell.length_a   1.000
_cell.length_b   1.000
_cell.length_c   1.000
_cell.angle_alpha   90.00
_cell.angle_beta   90.00
_cell.angle_gamma   90.00
#
_symmetry.space_group_name_H-M   'P 1'
#
loop_
_entity.id
_entity.type
_entity.pdbx_description
1 polymer ?
#
loop_
_entity_poly.entity_id
_entity_poly.type
_entity_poly.pdbx_seq_one_letter_code
_entity_poly.pdbx_strand_id
1 'polypeptide(L)'
;ATVICIDPRLSNTASKADHWFSAWPGTEAFLLLAIARLLIRDGTWDATFFERWVNWETFLTESRPDLDPVFANVGPALLELYAEYTPEAAARICGIDEDRLRTVARTIGEGLGGFASHTWRASSAGNEGGWMVARCLQLLTVLTGSVGTVGGTNANGWNKFIPVTPLHPEPQGRWNEMQWPSEYPLSHHEMSILLPHFLKAGRGYLDTYFTRVYNPLWTNPDGFTWMEVLRDTDKIGCHVALTPTWNESAWFADYVLPMGIASERHDVASFETHNGRWIGFRQPVARRHRELNGETVERTHEANPGEVWEEQEFFIDLSWRIDPDGSLGIRSQFESIQDPGKPLTLDEYYSMLFENSVPGLPEEAEALGITPLEYMRRKGSFSLPGDQTQVYERDVPAVDLEGAVRDAKGVWRRPGTAGSHESLEEIRGHMPFIGDGSPAVEIDGEARFGFPTPSKKLEFYSE
;
A
#
# COMPACT_ATOMS: atom_id res chain seq x y z
N ALA A 1 1.71 10.34 -24.29
CA ALA A 1 2.25 10.73 -22.97
C ALA A 1 3.75 10.96 -23.11
N THR A 2 4.28 11.97 -22.43
CA THR A 2 5.73 12.21 -22.31
C THR A 2 6.28 11.38 -21.17
N VAL A 3 7.33 10.60 -21.42
CA VAL A 3 7.99 9.74 -20.44
C VAL A 3 9.26 10.40 -19.93
N ILE A 4 9.31 10.65 -18.62
CA ILE A 4 10.47 11.21 -17.93
C ILE A 4 11.06 10.11 -17.05
N CYS A 5 12.32 9.78 -17.22
CA CYS A 5 13.02 8.77 -16.44
C CYS A 5 14.16 9.41 -15.65
N ILE A 6 14.18 9.19 -14.35
CA ILE A 6 15.27 9.55 -13.44
C ILE A 6 15.94 8.25 -13.03
N ASP A 7 17.10 7.96 -13.57
CA ASP A 7 17.85 6.71 -13.37
C ASP A 7 19.35 7.00 -13.61
N PRO A 8 20.24 6.72 -12.67
CA PRO A 8 21.69 6.94 -12.86
C PRO A 8 22.26 6.12 -14.01
N ARG A 9 21.57 5.05 -14.40
CA ARG A 9 21.94 4.14 -15.48
C ARG A 9 21.01 4.28 -16.68
N LEU A 10 21.54 4.20 -17.90
CA LEU A 10 20.71 4.06 -19.10
C LEU A 10 20.05 2.66 -19.12
N SER A 11 18.99 2.52 -18.33
CA SER A 11 18.17 1.31 -18.31
C SER A 11 17.31 1.16 -19.57
N ASN A 12 16.64 0.02 -19.72
CA ASN A 12 15.71 -0.19 -20.83
C ASN A 12 14.58 0.86 -20.84
N THR A 13 14.10 1.27 -19.67
CA THR A 13 13.12 2.35 -19.53
C THR A 13 13.73 3.70 -19.93
N ALA A 14 14.91 4.04 -19.38
CA ALA A 14 15.59 5.29 -19.71
C ALA A 14 15.90 5.42 -21.20
N SER A 15 16.25 4.32 -21.87
CA SER A 15 16.54 4.29 -23.31
C SER A 15 15.32 4.55 -24.21
N LYS A 16 14.11 4.52 -23.65
CA LYS A 16 12.83 4.76 -24.34
C LYS A 16 12.12 6.02 -23.85
N ALA A 17 12.67 6.69 -22.83
CA ALA A 17 12.10 7.91 -22.29
C ALA A 17 12.37 9.10 -23.23
N ASP A 18 11.44 10.06 -23.26
CA ASP A 18 11.60 11.33 -23.97
C ASP A 18 12.63 12.22 -23.27
N HIS A 19 12.68 12.14 -21.93
CA HIS A 19 13.68 12.82 -21.10
C HIS A 19 14.29 11.84 -20.11
N TRP A 20 15.61 11.74 -20.11
CA TRP A 20 16.37 10.96 -19.15
C TRP A 20 17.31 11.85 -18.35
N PHE A 21 17.21 11.76 -17.03
CA PHE A 21 18.13 12.39 -16.08
C PHE A 21 18.99 11.33 -15.42
N SER A 22 20.30 11.40 -15.67
CA SER A 22 21.30 10.58 -14.99
C SER A 22 21.74 11.28 -13.70
N ALA A 23 20.82 11.52 -12.79
CA ALA A 23 21.12 12.18 -11.52
C ALA A 23 22.02 11.32 -10.64
N TRP A 24 22.86 11.98 -9.86
CA TRP A 24 23.65 11.28 -8.82
C TRP A 24 22.72 10.63 -7.81
N PRO A 25 22.92 9.34 -7.46
CA PRO A 25 22.13 8.66 -6.47
C PRO A 25 22.11 9.41 -5.14
N GLY A 26 20.89 9.58 -4.57
CA GLY A 26 20.66 10.34 -3.34
C GLY A 26 20.38 11.83 -3.54
N THR A 27 20.35 12.32 -4.80
CA THR A 27 20.02 13.73 -5.12
C THR A 27 18.66 13.90 -5.79
N GLU A 28 17.91 12.82 -5.96
CA GLU A 28 16.63 12.81 -6.69
C GLU A 28 15.60 13.74 -6.06
N ALA A 29 15.55 13.80 -4.71
CA ALA A 29 14.65 14.70 -4.00
C ALA A 29 14.95 16.16 -4.31
N PHE A 30 16.24 16.55 -4.41
CA PHE A 30 16.66 17.90 -4.78
C PHE A 30 16.17 18.28 -6.18
N LEU A 31 16.34 17.36 -7.14
CA LEU A 31 15.85 17.53 -8.51
C LEU A 31 14.34 17.74 -8.53
N LEU A 32 13.56 16.92 -7.81
CA LEU A 32 12.11 16.99 -7.77
C LEU A 32 11.62 18.29 -7.10
N LEU A 33 12.29 18.74 -6.03
CA LEU A 33 11.97 20.03 -5.40
C LEU A 33 12.31 21.23 -6.28
N ALA A 34 13.37 21.13 -7.09
CA ALA A 34 13.65 22.16 -8.10
C ALA A 34 12.54 22.25 -9.16
N ILE A 35 11.97 21.13 -9.57
CA ILE A 35 10.78 21.10 -10.46
C ILE A 35 9.58 21.73 -9.73
N ALA A 36 9.28 21.32 -8.49
CA ALA A 36 8.18 21.87 -7.71
C ALA A 36 8.29 23.39 -7.56
N ARG A 37 9.50 23.90 -7.24
CA ARG A 37 9.76 25.33 -7.14
C ARG A 37 9.52 26.06 -8.47
N LEU A 38 9.89 25.47 -9.60
CA LEU A 38 9.62 26.03 -10.93
C LEU A 38 8.12 26.13 -11.19
N LEU A 39 7.35 25.08 -10.91
CA LEU A 39 5.90 25.09 -11.09
C LEU A 39 5.22 26.21 -10.27
N ILE A 40 5.63 26.39 -9.01
CA ILE A 40 5.07 27.43 -8.12
C ILE A 40 5.49 28.81 -8.62
N ARG A 41 6.77 29.03 -8.91
CA ARG A 41 7.32 30.31 -9.36
C ARG A 41 6.67 30.80 -10.66
N ASP A 42 6.49 29.88 -11.60
CA ASP A 42 5.98 30.22 -12.95
C ASP A 42 4.44 30.23 -12.99
N GLY A 43 3.78 29.91 -11.86
CA GLY A 43 2.32 29.88 -11.75
C GLY A 43 1.69 28.75 -12.57
N THR A 44 2.44 27.68 -12.86
CA THR A 44 2.00 26.53 -13.65
C THR A 44 1.62 25.33 -12.77
N TRP A 45 1.12 25.57 -11.58
CA TRP A 45 0.58 24.60 -10.64
C TRP A 45 -0.93 24.75 -10.48
N ASP A 46 -1.60 23.70 -10.07
CA ASP A 46 -3.05 23.72 -9.80
C ASP A 46 -3.34 24.31 -8.41
N ALA A 47 -3.32 25.65 -8.35
CA ALA A 47 -3.59 26.38 -7.13
C ALA A 47 -5.03 26.14 -6.61
N THR A 48 -6.00 25.91 -7.49
CA THR A 48 -7.39 25.63 -7.11
C THR A 48 -7.52 24.28 -6.41
N PHE A 49 -6.89 23.24 -6.96
CA PHE A 49 -6.84 21.94 -6.30
C PHE A 49 -6.16 22.04 -4.93
N PHE A 50 -5.01 22.74 -4.87
CA PHE A 50 -4.25 22.90 -3.64
C PHE A 50 -5.06 23.61 -2.56
N GLU A 51 -5.72 24.72 -2.90
CA GLU A 51 -6.58 25.49 -1.98
C GLU A 51 -7.71 24.65 -1.39
N ARG A 52 -8.37 23.83 -2.20
CA ARG A 52 -9.50 23.00 -1.78
C ARG A 52 -9.09 21.77 -0.98
N TRP A 53 -8.04 21.08 -1.39
CA TRP A 53 -7.75 19.71 -0.98
C TRP A 53 -6.49 19.51 -0.15
N VAL A 54 -5.75 20.56 0.17
CA VAL A 54 -4.56 20.50 1.03
C VAL A 54 -4.82 21.24 2.35
N ASN A 55 -4.23 20.77 3.45
CA ASN A 55 -4.32 21.44 4.76
C ASN A 55 -3.34 22.62 4.89
N TRP A 56 -3.33 23.49 3.89
CA TRP A 56 -2.41 24.63 3.79
C TRP A 56 -2.56 25.65 4.93
N GLU A 57 -3.76 25.77 5.51
CA GLU A 57 -4.01 26.62 6.67
C GLU A 57 -3.12 26.19 7.86
N THR A 58 -3.06 24.88 8.13
CA THR A 58 -2.21 24.32 9.18
C THR A 58 -0.73 24.60 8.89
N PHE A 59 -0.29 24.44 7.63
CA PHE A 59 1.07 24.79 7.24
C PHE A 59 1.41 26.24 7.54
N LEU A 60 0.57 27.21 7.16
CA LEU A 60 0.85 28.63 7.44
C LEU A 60 0.84 28.90 8.94
N THR A 61 -0.16 28.41 9.67
CA THR A 61 -0.31 28.67 11.11
C THR A 61 0.89 28.14 11.91
N GLU A 62 1.34 26.92 11.61
CA GLU A 62 2.41 26.26 12.38
C GLU A 62 3.82 26.65 11.89
N SER A 63 4.02 26.78 10.58
CA SER A 63 5.35 27.02 10.02
C SER A 63 5.64 28.50 9.75
N ARG A 64 4.61 29.31 9.59
CA ARG A 64 4.73 30.75 9.23
C ARG A 64 3.75 31.62 10.04
N PRO A 65 3.84 31.59 11.38
CA PRO A 65 2.98 32.39 12.24
C PRO A 65 3.15 33.90 12.05
N ASP A 66 4.15 34.33 11.29
CA ASP A 66 4.39 35.70 10.86
C ASP A 66 3.49 36.16 9.70
N LEU A 67 2.79 35.21 9.02
CA LEU A 67 1.89 35.48 7.91
C LEU A 67 0.43 35.28 8.31
N ASP A 68 -0.46 36.07 7.73
CA ASP A 68 -1.88 35.78 7.80
C ASP A 68 -2.21 34.45 7.13
N PRO A 69 -3.03 33.56 7.72
CA PRO A 69 -3.39 32.27 7.14
C PRO A 69 -4.43 32.44 6.02
N VAL A 70 -4.02 33.09 4.94
CA VAL A 70 -4.78 33.25 3.69
C VAL A 70 -4.07 32.59 2.54
N PHE A 71 -4.82 31.97 1.62
CA PHE A 71 -4.24 31.18 0.53
C PHE A 71 -3.23 31.95 -0.33
N ALA A 72 -3.42 33.25 -0.51
CA ALA A 72 -2.49 34.11 -1.26
C ALA A 72 -1.06 34.08 -0.71
N ASN A 73 -0.86 33.75 0.56
CA ASN A 73 0.45 33.65 1.20
C ASN A 73 1.12 32.27 1.01
N VAL A 74 0.39 31.26 0.53
CA VAL A 74 0.93 29.88 0.39
C VAL A 74 2.04 29.82 -0.65
N GLY A 75 1.82 30.32 -1.86
CA GLY A 75 2.82 30.31 -2.94
C GLY A 75 4.12 31.03 -2.52
N PRO A 76 4.06 32.27 -2.01
CA PRO A 76 5.23 32.97 -1.49
C PRO A 76 5.96 32.20 -0.37
N ALA A 77 5.23 31.63 0.59
CA ALA A 77 5.80 30.86 1.69
C ALA A 77 6.51 29.58 1.21
N LEU A 78 5.93 28.89 0.22
CA LEU A 78 6.56 27.71 -0.39
C LEU A 78 7.82 28.09 -1.19
N LEU A 79 7.81 29.22 -1.92
CA LEU A 79 8.99 29.69 -2.64
C LEU A 79 10.14 30.06 -1.71
N GLU A 80 9.83 30.58 -0.53
CA GLU A 80 10.81 30.86 0.51
C GLU A 80 11.34 29.56 1.12
N LEU A 81 10.44 28.62 1.48
CA LEU A 81 10.80 27.31 2.01
C LEU A 81 11.74 26.54 1.04
N TYR A 82 11.47 26.64 -0.25
CA TYR A 82 12.25 25.97 -1.31
C TYR A 82 13.27 26.89 -1.98
N ALA A 83 13.74 27.96 -1.32
CA ALA A 83 14.61 28.97 -1.93
C ALA A 83 15.93 28.39 -2.48
N GLU A 84 16.48 27.37 -1.82
CA GLU A 84 17.75 26.74 -2.23
C GLU A 84 17.63 25.81 -3.44
N TYR A 85 16.42 25.28 -3.74
CA TYR A 85 16.21 24.30 -4.82
C TYR A 85 16.05 25.00 -6.17
N THR A 86 17.07 25.78 -6.55
CA THR A 86 17.07 26.45 -7.86
C THR A 86 17.51 25.51 -8.98
N PRO A 87 17.12 25.74 -10.24
CA PRO A 87 17.59 24.93 -11.36
C PRO A 87 19.10 24.87 -11.49
N GLU A 88 19.80 25.98 -11.24
CA GLU A 88 21.26 26.07 -11.25
C GLU A 88 21.89 25.21 -10.16
N ALA A 89 21.29 25.23 -8.95
CA ALA A 89 21.74 24.38 -7.83
C ALA A 89 21.47 22.90 -8.14
N ALA A 90 20.31 22.57 -8.70
CA ALA A 90 19.97 21.21 -9.09
C ALA A 90 20.92 20.69 -10.19
N ALA A 91 21.23 21.49 -11.21
CA ALA A 91 22.18 21.11 -12.24
C ALA A 91 23.55 20.76 -11.66
N ARG A 92 24.03 21.56 -10.72
CA ARG A 92 25.32 21.36 -10.06
C ARG A 92 25.32 20.16 -9.08
N ILE A 93 24.27 20.04 -8.24
CA ILE A 93 24.19 19.02 -7.19
C ILE A 93 23.86 17.66 -7.77
N CYS A 94 22.90 17.60 -8.70
CA CYS A 94 22.44 16.35 -9.28
C CYS A 94 23.26 15.91 -10.51
N GLY A 95 24.12 16.80 -11.04
CA GLY A 95 24.93 16.49 -12.23
C GLY A 95 24.12 16.41 -13.50
N ILE A 96 23.06 17.23 -13.63
CA ILE A 96 22.11 17.20 -14.75
C ILE A 96 22.15 18.47 -15.57
N ASP A 97 21.56 18.44 -16.76
CA ASP A 97 21.42 19.60 -17.64
C ASP A 97 20.28 20.51 -17.15
N GLU A 98 20.59 21.80 -16.95
CA GLU A 98 19.65 22.81 -16.45
C GLU A 98 18.52 23.10 -17.43
N ASP A 99 18.82 23.25 -18.71
CA ASP A 99 17.82 23.58 -19.74
C ASP A 99 16.82 22.43 -19.91
N ARG A 100 17.31 21.20 -19.81
CA ARG A 100 16.45 20.02 -19.79
C ARG A 100 15.54 20.01 -18.56
N LEU A 101 16.05 20.35 -17.38
CA LEU A 101 15.25 20.46 -16.16
C LEU A 101 14.13 21.49 -16.33
N ARG A 102 14.44 22.67 -16.86
CA ARG A 102 13.45 23.74 -17.13
C ARG A 102 12.40 23.27 -18.15
N THR A 103 12.83 22.53 -19.17
CA THR A 103 11.94 21.96 -20.19
C THR A 103 10.98 20.95 -19.56
N VAL A 104 11.48 20.05 -18.74
CA VAL A 104 10.67 19.04 -18.05
C VAL A 104 9.68 19.69 -17.08
N ALA A 105 10.10 20.68 -16.28
CA ALA A 105 9.20 21.41 -15.40
C ALA A 105 8.05 22.08 -16.17
N ARG A 106 8.34 22.69 -17.33
CA ARG A 106 7.31 23.27 -18.20
C ARG A 106 6.36 22.22 -18.73
N THR A 107 6.87 21.09 -19.22
CA THR A 107 6.06 19.97 -19.72
C THR A 107 5.11 19.42 -18.63
N ILE A 108 5.58 19.32 -17.40
CA ILE A 108 4.74 18.92 -16.26
C ILE A 108 3.65 19.97 -15.98
N GLY A 109 4.00 21.25 -15.95
CA GLY A 109 3.06 22.35 -15.74
C GLY A 109 2.01 22.52 -16.86
N GLU A 110 2.33 22.12 -18.09
CA GLU A 110 1.37 22.08 -19.21
C GLU A 110 0.41 20.89 -19.12
N GLY A 111 0.73 19.87 -18.30
CA GLY A 111 -0.02 18.63 -18.14
C GLY A 111 -0.81 18.54 -16.83
N LEU A 112 -1.38 19.63 -16.34
CA LEU A 112 -2.19 19.62 -15.11
C LEU A 112 -3.29 18.54 -15.17
N GLY A 113 -3.49 17.83 -14.07
CA GLY A 113 -4.42 16.71 -13.97
C GLY A 113 -3.96 15.41 -14.61
N GLY A 114 -2.82 15.40 -15.34
CA GLY A 114 -2.31 14.24 -16.08
C GLY A 114 -0.90 13.79 -15.67
N PHE A 115 -0.38 14.22 -14.54
CA PHE A 115 0.92 13.78 -14.04
C PHE A 115 0.80 12.45 -13.31
N ALA A 116 1.44 11.40 -13.83
CA ALA A 116 1.57 10.11 -13.19
C ALA A 116 3.01 9.83 -12.81
N SER A 117 3.24 9.38 -11.59
CA SER A 117 4.57 9.05 -11.11
C SER A 117 4.62 7.63 -10.52
N HIS A 118 5.79 7.02 -10.60
CA HIS A 118 6.05 5.73 -9.99
C HIS A 118 7.46 5.70 -9.43
N THR A 119 7.57 5.21 -8.21
CA THR A 119 8.85 4.86 -7.57
C THR A 119 8.70 3.54 -6.86
N TRP A 120 9.80 2.84 -6.62
CA TRP A 120 9.81 1.58 -5.90
C TRP A 120 10.92 1.58 -4.86
N ARG A 121 11.07 0.50 -4.14
CA ARG A 121 11.94 0.35 -2.96
C ARG A 121 13.34 0.95 -3.10
N ALA A 122 14.00 0.76 -4.24
CA ALA A 122 15.39 1.19 -4.42
C ALA A 122 15.59 2.70 -4.20
N SER A 123 14.69 3.54 -4.70
CA SER A 123 14.77 4.99 -4.58
C SER A 123 14.07 5.55 -3.36
N SER A 124 13.12 4.82 -2.76
CA SER A 124 12.30 5.32 -1.65
C SER A 124 12.58 4.67 -0.30
N ALA A 125 13.11 3.46 -0.27
CA ALA A 125 13.40 2.75 0.98
C ALA A 125 14.83 2.16 1.02
N GLY A 126 15.51 2.08 -0.11
CA GLY A 126 16.81 1.42 -0.25
C GLY A 126 18.02 2.31 0.03
N ASN A 127 17.83 3.59 0.34
CA ASN A 127 18.90 4.50 0.63
C ASN A 127 18.49 5.58 1.65
N GLU A 128 19.48 6.18 2.29
CA GLU A 128 19.27 7.25 3.28
C GLU A 128 18.52 8.42 2.64
N GLY A 129 17.45 8.86 3.29
CA GLY A 129 16.60 9.93 2.78
C GLY A 129 15.72 9.57 1.58
N GLY A 130 15.72 8.32 1.12
CA GLY A 130 14.94 7.90 -0.05
C GLY A 130 13.43 8.08 0.07
N TRP A 131 12.89 8.04 1.30
CA TRP A 131 11.48 8.37 1.56
C TRP A 131 11.11 9.80 1.10
N MET A 132 12.06 10.73 1.10
CA MET A 132 11.86 12.09 0.57
C MET A 132 11.58 12.08 -0.94
N VAL A 133 12.17 11.15 -1.70
CA VAL A 133 11.89 11.01 -3.13
C VAL A 133 10.41 10.70 -3.36
N ALA A 134 9.86 9.75 -2.60
CA ALA A 134 8.43 9.41 -2.68
C ALA A 134 7.53 10.60 -2.29
N ARG A 135 7.88 11.32 -1.23
CA ARG A 135 7.15 12.55 -0.81
C ARG A 135 7.24 13.66 -1.87
N CYS A 136 8.40 13.87 -2.48
CA CYS A 136 8.56 14.87 -3.54
C CYS A 136 7.78 14.51 -4.80
N LEU A 137 7.70 13.23 -5.18
CA LEU A 137 6.84 12.79 -6.27
C LEU A 137 5.35 13.01 -5.94
N GLN A 138 4.94 12.72 -4.71
CA GLN A 138 3.59 13.02 -4.26
C GLN A 138 3.31 14.53 -4.26
N LEU A 139 4.27 15.36 -3.85
CA LEU A 139 4.15 16.81 -3.93
C LEU A 139 3.89 17.27 -5.38
N LEU A 140 4.62 16.75 -6.37
CA LEU A 140 4.37 17.06 -7.77
C LEU A 140 2.98 16.61 -8.22
N THR A 141 2.51 15.44 -7.77
CA THR A 141 1.15 14.97 -8.03
C THR A 141 0.11 15.95 -7.48
N VAL A 142 0.32 16.46 -6.27
CA VAL A 142 -0.55 17.44 -5.62
C VAL A 142 -0.49 18.80 -6.32
N LEU A 143 0.71 19.31 -6.62
CA LEU A 143 0.89 20.59 -7.31
C LEU A 143 0.28 20.60 -8.72
N THR A 144 0.17 19.45 -9.34
CA THR A 144 -0.44 19.33 -10.67
C THR A 144 -1.93 18.98 -10.64
N GLY A 145 -2.54 18.85 -9.45
CA GLY A 145 -3.95 18.43 -9.31
C GLY A 145 -4.21 17.02 -9.85
N SER A 146 -3.16 16.19 -9.91
CA SER A 146 -3.22 14.89 -10.60
C SER A 146 -3.56 13.71 -9.67
N VAL A 147 -4.21 13.99 -8.54
CA VAL A 147 -4.57 12.97 -7.55
C VAL A 147 -5.88 12.30 -7.94
N GLY A 148 -5.82 11.01 -8.23
CA GLY A 148 -7.00 10.21 -8.58
C GLY A 148 -7.68 10.59 -9.89
N THR A 149 -7.03 11.38 -10.75
CA THR A 149 -7.54 11.83 -12.05
C THR A 149 -7.25 10.81 -13.15
N VAL A 150 -7.94 10.93 -14.28
CA VAL A 150 -7.61 10.15 -15.48
C VAL A 150 -6.25 10.58 -16.01
N GLY A 151 -5.29 9.65 -16.06
CA GLY A 151 -3.90 9.93 -16.44
C GLY A 151 -3.02 10.44 -15.28
N GLY A 152 -3.59 10.64 -14.10
CA GLY A 152 -2.87 11.04 -12.90
C GLY A 152 -2.40 9.85 -12.05
N THR A 153 -2.05 10.12 -10.80
CA THR A 153 -1.62 9.13 -9.82
C THR A 153 -2.75 8.84 -8.84
N ASN A 154 -3.19 7.60 -8.75
CA ASN A 154 -4.15 7.17 -7.74
C ASN A 154 -3.42 6.74 -6.46
N ALA A 155 -4.13 6.84 -5.33
CA ALA A 155 -3.74 6.17 -4.11
C ALA A 155 -3.61 4.66 -4.40
N ASN A 156 -2.47 4.08 -4.03
CA ASN A 156 -2.21 2.66 -4.18
C ASN A 156 -2.51 1.94 -2.86
N GLY A 157 -2.75 0.63 -2.92
CA GLY A 157 -2.77 -0.21 -1.74
C GLY A 157 -4.11 -0.32 -1.02
N TRP A 158 -5.21 0.11 -1.59
CA TRP A 158 -6.51 -0.18 -1.00
C TRP A 158 -7.05 -1.54 -1.41
N ASN A 159 -7.59 -2.25 -0.46
CA ASN A 159 -8.27 -3.50 -0.72
C ASN A 159 -9.68 -3.23 -1.28
N LYS A 160 -10.05 -3.93 -2.34
CA LYS A 160 -11.35 -3.78 -3.01
C LYS A 160 -12.40 -4.78 -2.53
N PHE A 161 -12.03 -5.71 -1.66
CA PHE A 161 -12.98 -6.62 -1.03
C PHE A 161 -13.77 -5.91 0.07
N ILE A 162 -15.09 -6.09 0.07
CA ILE A 162 -16.02 -5.52 1.06
C ILE A 162 -16.99 -6.61 1.51
N PRO A 163 -16.86 -7.18 2.70
CA PRO A 163 -15.78 -6.97 3.68
C PRO A 163 -14.41 -7.46 3.17
N VAL A 164 -13.35 -7.01 3.82
CA VAL A 164 -11.95 -7.35 3.44
C VAL A 164 -11.69 -8.85 3.45
N THR A 165 -12.30 -9.55 4.40
CA THR A 165 -12.27 -11.01 4.49
C THR A 165 -13.64 -11.53 4.87
N PRO A 166 -14.14 -12.59 4.22
CA PRO A 166 -15.40 -13.23 4.59
C PRO A 166 -15.28 -14.06 5.89
N LEU A 167 -14.05 -14.46 6.22
CA LEU A 167 -13.72 -15.18 7.47
C LEU A 167 -12.71 -14.34 8.25
N HIS A 168 -13.09 -13.95 9.44
CA HIS A 168 -12.29 -13.01 10.23
C HIS A 168 -12.07 -13.55 11.63
N PRO A 169 -10.97 -14.26 11.90
CA PRO A 169 -10.55 -14.42 13.27
C PRO A 169 -10.17 -13.04 13.83
N GLU A 170 -10.57 -12.76 15.07
CA GLU A 170 -10.10 -11.59 15.80
C GLU A 170 -8.57 -11.55 15.76
N PRO A 171 -7.96 -10.42 15.41
CA PRO A 171 -6.52 -10.32 15.39
C PRO A 171 -5.99 -10.53 16.79
N GLN A 172 -5.17 -11.54 16.97
CA GLN A 172 -4.45 -11.79 18.21
C GLN A 172 -3.55 -10.58 18.53
N GLY A 173 -3.17 -10.44 19.79
CA GLY A 173 -2.39 -9.30 20.27
C GLY A 173 -1.25 -8.92 19.35
N ARG A 174 -1.17 -7.65 18.97
CA ARG A 174 -0.18 -7.13 18.03
C ARG A 174 1.01 -6.56 18.78
N TRP A 175 2.16 -6.74 18.21
CA TRP A 175 3.34 -6.04 18.66
C TRP A 175 3.34 -4.62 18.07
N ASN A 176 2.62 -3.70 18.76
CA ASN A 176 2.37 -2.34 18.25
C ASN A 176 3.63 -1.51 18.05
N GLU A 177 4.67 -1.73 18.86
CA GLU A 177 5.97 -1.08 18.70
C GLU A 177 6.62 -1.38 17.34
N MET A 178 6.30 -2.51 16.75
CA MET A 178 6.74 -2.87 15.41
C MET A 178 6.04 -2.05 14.32
N GLN A 179 4.81 -1.61 14.57
CA GLN A 179 4.04 -0.83 13.60
C GLN A 179 4.26 0.68 13.74
N TRP A 180 4.45 1.15 14.98
CA TRP A 180 4.54 2.57 15.32
C TRP A 180 5.67 2.80 16.32
N PRO A 181 6.93 2.53 15.96
CA PRO A 181 8.03 2.76 16.88
C PRO A 181 8.20 4.25 17.11
N SER A 182 8.14 4.68 18.37
CA SER A 182 8.32 6.10 18.72
C SER A 182 9.68 6.65 18.29
N GLU A 183 10.69 5.78 18.24
CA GLU A 183 12.04 6.12 17.79
C GLU A 183 12.17 6.25 16.26
N TYR A 184 11.20 5.68 15.50
CA TYR A 184 11.24 5.61 14.05
C TYR A 184 9.87 5.92 13.44
N PRO A 185 9.31 7.11 13.67
CA PRO A 185 7.90 7.42 13.37
C PRO A 185 7.54 7.37 11.88
N LEU A 186 8.54 7.40 10.99
CA LEU A 186 8.33 7.40 9.53
C LEU A 186 8.49 6.03 8.88
N SER A 187 8.73 4.96 9.65
CA SER A 187 9.06 3.64 9.09
C SER A 187 7.96 2.59 9.25
N HIS A 188 6.72 3.00 9.34
CA HIS A 188 5.60 2.12 9.68
C HIS A 188 5.33 0.94 8.71
N HIS A 189 5.73 0.99 7.47
CA HIS A 189 5.49 -0.10 6.51
C HIS A 189 6.65 -1.08 6.36
N GLU A 190 7.85 -0.69 6.73
CA GLU A 190 9.05 -1.53 6.57
C GLU A 190 9.57 -2.03 7.93
N MET A 191 8.65 -2.37 8.81
CA MET A 191 8.92 -2.79 10.18
C MET A 191 9.80 -4.04 10.26
N SER A 192 9.76 -4.87 9.24
CA SER A 192 10.60 -6.06 9.15
C SER A 192 12.10 -5.74 9.25
N ILE A 193 12.55 -4.54 8.89
CA ILE A 193 13.95 -4.14 9.06
C ILE A 193 14.33 -3.88 10.53
N LEU A 194 13.34 -3.55 11.36
CA LEU A 194 13.55 -3.26 12.79
C LEU A 194 13.47 -4.52 13.66
N LEU A 195 12.79 -5.56 13.21
CA LEU A 195 12.59 -6.79 13.96
C LEU A 195 13.88 -7.38 14.55
N PRO A 196 14.97 -7.57 13.81
CA PRO A 196 16.18 -8.15 14.37
C PRO A 196 16.82 -7.25 15.44
N HIS A 197 16.71 -5.94 15.30
CA HIS A 197 17.21 -4.99 16.30
C HIS A 197 16.42 -5.04 17.60
N PHE A 198 15.10 -5.15 17.53
CA PHE A 198 14.25 -5.29 18.71
C PHE A 198 14.51 -6.60 19.44
N LEU A 199 14.61 -7.70 18.70
CA LEU A 199 14.92 -9.00 19.28
C LEU A 199 16.32 -9.00 19.93
N LYS A 200 17.32 -8.43 19.27
CA LYS A 200 18.68 -8.27 19.80
C LYS A 200 18.71 -7.43 21.07
N ALA A 201 17.90 -6.37 21.13
CA ALA A 201 17.75 -5.52 22.31
C ALA A 201 16.93 -6.17 23.45
N GLY A 202 16.42 -7.38 23.27
CA GLY A 202 15.61 -8.07 24.27
C GLY A 202 14.18 -7.52 24.41
N ARG A 203 13.68 -6.82 23.38
CA ARG A 203 12.33 -6.22 23.35
C ARG A 203 11.25 -7.21 22.93
N GLY A 204 11.57 -8.49 22.83
CA GLY A 204 10.61 -9.55 22.51
C GLY A 204 11.29 -10.88 22.25
N TYR A 205 10.45 -11.91 22.06
CA TYR A 205 10.80 -13.27 21.69
C TYR A 205 9.77 -13.78 20.68
N LEU A 206 10.22 -14.48 19.66
CA LEU A 206 9.34 -15.19 18.73
C LEU A 206 9.43 -16.68 18.95
N ASP A 207 8.34 -17.29 19.38
CA ASP A 207 8.25 -18.73 19.51
C ASP A 207 8.44 -19.41 18.15
N THR A 208 7.65 -18.98 17.17
CA THR A 208 7.75 -19.46 15.79
C THR A 208 7.76 -18.27 14.82
N TYR A 209 8.72 -18.25 13.91
CA TYR A 209 8.87 -17.23 12.88
C TYR A 209 8.76 -17.84 11.49
N PHE A 210 7.78 -17.39 10.70
CA PHE A 210 7.62 -17.77 9.30
C PHE A 210 8.19 -16.68 8.39
N THR A 211 9.14 -17.04 7.53
CA THR A 211 9.49 -16.21 6.37
C THR A 211 8.81 -16.77 5.13
N ARG A 212 8.01 -15.95 4.46
CA ARG A 212 7.28 -16.33 3.24
C ARG A 212 7.80 -15.55 2.05
N VAL A 213 8.49 -16.24 1.12
CA VAL A 213 9.09 -15.61 -0.08
C VAL A 213 9.90 -14.35 0.30
N TYR A 214 10.54 -14.41 1.46
CA TYR A 214 11.22 -13.27 2.07
C TYR A 214 12.64 -13.66 2.47
N ASN A 215 13.62 -12.87 2.01
CA ASN A 215 15.05 -13.12 2.25
C ASN A 215 15.68 -11.92 2.94
N PRO A 216 15.36 -11.66 4.23
CA PRO A 216 15.81 -10.47 4.93
C PRO A 216 17.34 -10.37 5.05
N LEU A 217 18.04 -11.48 5.11
CA LEU A 217 19.51 -11.45 5.17
C LEU A 217 20.15 -10.72 4.00
N TRP A 218 19.53 -10.81 2.83
CA TRP A 218 20.10 -10.26 1.61
C TRP A 218 19.40 -8.98 1.15
N THR A 219 18.09 -8.87 1.37
CA THR A 219 17.29 -7.78 0.83
C THR A 219 17.10 -6.62 1.80
N ASN A 220 17.30 -6.84 3.09
CA ASN A 220 17.18 -5.78 4.10
C ASN A 220 18.57 -5.20 4.45
N PRO A 221 18.60 -3.94 4.91
CA PRO A 221 19.79 -3.40 5.54
C PRO A 221 20.22 -4.25 6.74
N ASP A 222 21.54 -4.32 6.98
CA ASP A 222 22.12 -4.99 8.13
C ASP A 222 21.75 -6.49 8.26
N GLY A 223 22.04 -7.25 7.21
CA GLY A 223 21.87 -8.70 7.22
C GLY A 223 22.69 -9.42 8.30
N PHE A 224 23.75 -8.82 8.84
CA PHE A 224 24.53 -9.40 9.92
C PHE A 224 23.73 -9.48 11.24
N THR A 225 22.99 -8.47 11.60
CA THR A 225 22.07 -8.53 12.76
C THR A 225 20.99 -9.58 12.56
N TRP A 226 20.46 -9.75 11.34
CA TRP A 226 19.58 -10.86 11.02
C TRP A 226 20.23 -12.22 11.23
N MET A 227 21.50 -12.40 10.79
CA MET A 227 22.24 -13.65 11.02
C MET A 227 22.42 -13.97 12.49
N GLU A 228 22.73 -12.97 13.32
CA GLU A 228 22.87 -13.15 14.77
C GLU A 228 21.56 -13.64 15.39
N VAL A 229 20.45 -12.98 15.06
CA VAL A 229 19.14 -13.25 15.65
C VAL A 229 18.56 -14.59 15.17
N LEU A 230 18.72 -14.94 13.90
CA LEU A 230 18.23 -16.22 13.34
C LEU A 230 19.02 -17.44 13.88
N ARG A 231 20.19 -17.24 14.46
CA ARG A 231 21.00 -18.30 15.11
C ARG A 231 20.72 -18.44 16.59
N ASP A 232 20.03 -17.47 17.18
CA ASP A 232 19.82 -17.38 18.62
C ASP A 232 18.42 -17.88 18.99
N THR A 233 18.34 -19.11 19.51
CA THR A 233 17.08 -19.72 19.94
C THR A 233 16.43 -19.01 21.13
N ASP A 234 17.16 -18.16 21.86
CA ASP A 234 16.61 -17.30 22.91
C ASP A 234 15.89 -16.07 22.31
N LYS A 235 15.97 -15.86 20.99
CA LYS A 235 15.29 -14.80 20.25
C LYS A 235 14.20 -15.34 19.34
N ILE A 236 14.50 -16.43 18.61
CA ILE A 236 13.57 -17.11 17.70
C ILE A 236 13.63 -18.61 18.00
N GLY A 237 12.58 -19.15 18.57
CA GLY A 237 12.52 -20.56 18.97
C GLY A 237 12.49 -21.54 17.80
N CYS A 238 11.78 -21.18 16.73
CA CYS A 238 11.69 -21.98 15.51
C CYS A 238 11.55 -21.06 14.28
N HIS A 239 12.42 -21.22 13.29
CA HIS A 239 12.31 -20.51 12.03
C HIS A 239 11.88 -21.45 10.90
N VAL A 240 10.77 -21.14 10.24
CA VAL A 240 10.22 -21.88 9.11
C VAL A 240 10.27 -21.02 7.85
N ALA A 241 11.01 -21.45 6.84
CA ALA A 241 11.09 -20.75 5.57
C ALA A 241 10.14 -21.37 4.54
N LEU A 242 9.12 -20.61 4.16
CA LEU A 242 8.19 -20.96 3.06
C LEU A 242 8.71 -20.29 1.78
N THR A 243 9.34 -21.05 0.91
CA THR A 243 10.05 -20.46 -0.23
C THR A 243 10.01 -21.35 -1.47
N PRO A 244 9.84 -20.76 -2.68
CA PRO A 244 9.92 -21.49 -3.92
C PRO A 244 11.37 -21.77 -4.36
N THR A 245 12.33 -21.04 -3.79
CA THR A 245 13.75 -21.16 -4.12
C THR A 245 14.58 -21.11 -2.85
N TRP A 246 15.68 -21.81 -2.86
CA TRP A 246 16.66 -21.75 -1.78
C TRP A 246 17.28 -20.34 -1.73
N ASN A 247 17.39 -19.75 -0.54
CA ASN A 247 17.94 -18.41 -0.33
C ASN A 247 18.75 -18.33 0.96
N GLU A 248 19.45 -17.20 1.19
CA GLU A 248 20.34 -17.03 2.31
C GLU A 248 19.65 -17.14 3.68
N SER A 249 18.43 -16.62 3.79
CA SER A 249 17.66 -16.72 5.04
C SER A 249 17.21 -18.16 5.32
N ALA A 250 16.90 -18.93 4.27
CA ALA A 250 16.54 -20.33 4.41
C ALA A 250 17.69 -21.21 4.96
N TRP A 251 18.96 -20.79 4.80
CA TRP A 251 20.09 -21.48 5.43
C TRP A 251 20.08 -21.44 6.97
N PHE A 252 19.33 -20.52 7.54
CA PHE A 252 19.18 -20.36 9.01
C PHE A 252 17.82 -20.87 9.51
N ALA A 253 17.01 -21.44 8.65
CA ALA A 253 15.71 -22.00 9.03
C ALA A 253 15.88 -23.42 9.58
N ASP A 254 15.06 -23.74 10.59
CA ASP A 254 14.92 -25.11 11.12
C ASP A 254 14.19 -26.00 10.13
N TYR A 255 13.21 -25.40 9.40
CA TYR A 255 12.46 -26.07 8.35
C TYR A 255 12.40 -25.21 7.10
N VAL A 256 12.66 -25.84 5.95
CA VAL A 256 12.51 -25.21 4.62
C VAL A 256 11.42 -25.97 3.89
N LEU A 257 10.31 -25.31 3.63
CA LEU A 257 9.14 -25.91 2.99
C LEU A 257 8.95 -25.32 1.60
N PRO A 258 8.87 -26.18 0.54
CA PRO A 258 8.68 -25.70 -0.81
C PRO A 258 7.27 -25.14 -1.00
N MET A 259 7.17 -23.89 -1.45
CA MET A 259 5.93 -23.21 -1.75
C MET A 259 5.80 -22.92 -3.24
N GLY A 260 4.57 -22.96 -3.74
CA GLY A 260 4.27 -22.76 -5.15
C GLY A 260 4.67 -21.36 -5.66
N ILE A 261 5.31 -21.33 -6.81
CA ILE A 261 5.45 -20.10 -7.60
C ILE A 261 4.10 -19.70 -8.21
N ALA A 262 4.09 -18.58 -8.92
CA ALA A 262 2.87 -18.01 -9.50
C ALA A 262 1.99 -18.99 -10.32
N SER A 263 2.59 -19.96 -11.01
CA SER A 263 1.89 -20.97 -11.81
C SER A 263 1.43 -22.20 -11.02
N GLU A 264 1.81 -22.32 -9.77
CA GLU A 264 1.61 -23.50 -8.93
C GLU A 264 0.61 -23.27 -7.79
N ARG A 265 0.04 -22.05 -7.70
CA ARG A 265 -0.92 -21.67 -6.68
C ARG A 265 -2.01 -20.75 -7.20
N HIS A 266 -3.15 -20.71 -6.49
CA HIS A 266 -4.13 -19.65 -6.69
C HIS A 266 -3.61 -18.32 -6.14
N ASP A 267 -4.17 -17.23 -6.64
CA ASP A 267 -3.91 -15.91 -6.12
C ASP A 267 -5.02 -14.94 -6.52
N VAL A 268 -5.29 -13.96 -5.69
CA VAL A 268 -6.19 -12.85 -5.99
C VAL A 268 -5.43 -11.54 -5.90
N ALA A 269 -5.62 -10.68 -6.89
CA ALA A 269 -5.05 -9.35 -6.92
C ALA A 269 -6.17 -8.31 -6.79
N SER A 270 -6.25 -7.64 -5.64
CA SER A 270 -7.23 -6.60 -5.37
C SER A 270 -6.61 -5.25 -5.04
N PHE A 271 -5.33 -5.23 -4.68
CA PHE A 271 -4.60 -4.04 -4.26
C PHE A 271 -3.12 -4.13 -4.68
N GLU A 272 -2.27 -3.26 -4.18
CA GLU A 272 -0.81 -3.20 -4.34
C GLU A 272 -0.34 -2.76 -5.73
N THR A 273 -0.56 -3.52 -6.75
CA THR A 273 0.14 -3.34 -8.02
C THR A 273 -0.66 -2.65 -9.11
N HIS A 274 -1.93 -2.34 -8.87
CA HIS A 274 -2.73 -1.61 -9.85
C HIS A 274 -3.79 -0.71 -9.20
N ASN A 275 -4.01 0.42 -9.81
CA ASN A 275 -4.96 1.46 -9.37
C ASN A 275 -6.36 1.26 -9.97
N GLY A 276 -6.51 0.31 -10.87
CA GLY A 276 -7.76 0.04 -11.53
C GLY A 276 -8.78 -0.60 -10.59
N ARG A 277 -10.01 -0.58 -11.01
CA ARG A 277 -11.14 -1.24 -10.36
C ARG A 277 -11.19 -2.75 -10.57
N TRP A 278 -10.11 -3.36 -11.03
CA TRP A 278 -10.03 -4.77 -11.34
C TRP A 278 -9.71 -5.61 -10.12
N ILE A 279 -10.40 -6.73 -10.00
CA ILE A 279 -10.02 -7.85 -9.14
C ILE A 279 -9.58 -8.97 -10.08
N GLY A 280 -8.35 -9.43 -9.93
CA GLY A 280 -7.78 -10.53 -10.70
C GLY A 280 -7.81 -11.83 -9.93
N PHE A 281 -7.95 -12.94 -10.64
CA PHE A 281 -7.86 -14.29 -10.08
C PHE A 281 -6.96 -15.16 -10.96
N ARG A 282 -5.94 -15.72 -10.35
CA ARG A 282 -5.01 -16.65 -11.00
C ARG A 282 -5.21 -18.04 -10.44
N GLN A 283 -5.13 -19.03 -11.33
CA GLN A 283 -5.28 -20.45 -11.01
C GLN A 283 -3.96 -21.20 -11.23
N PRO A 284 -3.65 -22.24 -10.45
CA PRO A 284 -2.48 -23.11 -10.68
C PRO A 284 -2.62 -23.87 -11.99
N VAL A 285 -1.59 -23.76 -12.83
CA VAL A 285 -1.64 -24.27 -14.21
C VAL A 285 -1.75 -25.78 -14.27
N ALA A 286 -0.95 -26.51 -13.48
CA ALA A 286 -0.95 -27.96 -13.50
C ALA A 286 -2.29 -28.54 -12.99
N ARG A 287 -2.81 -28.01 -11.86
CA ARG A 287 -4.11 -28.41 -11.33
C ARG A 287 -5.20 -28.15 -12.36
N ARG A 288 -5.25 -26.94 -12.92
CA ARG A 288 -6.28 -26.58 -13.89
C ARG A 288 -6.20 -27.43 -15.17
N HIS A 289 -5.00 -27.77 -15.63
CA HIS A 289 -4.83 -28.66 -16.78
C HIS A 289 -5.41 -30.06 -16.50
N ARG A 290 -5.14 -30.64 -15.34
CA ARG A 290 -5.69 -31.95 -14.94
C ARG A 290 -7.21 -31.92 -14.81
N GLU A 291 -7.77 -30.90 -14.15
CA GLU A 291 -9.23 -30.71 -14.04
C GLU A 291 -9.92 -30.59 -15.39
N LEU A 292 -9.33 -29.84 -16.35
CA LEU A 292 -9.86 -29.70 -17.70
C LEU A 292 -9.82 -31.04 -18.52
N ASN A 293 -8.94 -31.96 -18.13
CA ASN A 293 -8.89 -33.30 -18.68
C ASN A 293 -9.79 -34.30 -17.92
N GLY A 294 -10.63 -33.83 -16.99
CA GLY A 294 -11.59 -34.63 -16.27
C GLY A 294 -11.06 -35.35 -15.03
N GLU A 295 -9.86 -34.98 -14.55
CA GLU A 295 -9.31 -35.49 -13.32
C GLU A 295 -9.87 -34.68 -12.12
N THR A 296 -10.11 -35.35 -10.99
CA THR A 296 -10.41 -34.68 -9.72
C THR A 296 -9.10 -34.43 -8.99
N VAL A 297 -8.87 -33.17 -8.61
CA VAL A 297 -7.70 -32.75 -7.81
C VAL A 297 -8.23 -32.12 -6.54
N GLU A 298 -8.08 -32.79 -5.41
CA GLU A 298 -8.59 -32.27 -4.13
C GLU A 298 -7.72 -31.13 -3.62
N ARG A 299 -6.39 -31.33 -3.68
CA ARG A 299 -5.42 -30.33 -3.21
C ARG A 299 -4.43 -29.97 -4.32
N THR A 300 -4.05 -28.72 -4.38
CA THR A 300 -3.17 -28.18 -5.44
C THR A 300 -1.81 -28.89 -5.49
N HIS A 301 -1.24 -29.24 -4.31
CA HIS A 301 0.06 -29.92 -4.26
C HIS A 301 0.04 -31.31 -4.92
N GLU A 302 -1.11 -31.97 -5.04
CA GLU A 302 -1.23 -33.25 -5.77
C GLU A 302 -0.97 -33.11 -7.27
N ALA A 303 -1.18 -31.91 -7.81
CA ALA A 303 -0.92 -31.61 -9.20
C ALA A 303 0.46 -30.98 -9.45
N ASN A 304 1.05 -30.40 -8.42
CA ASN A 304 2.34 -29.75 -8.52
C ASN A 304 3.50 -30.77 -8.56
N PRO A 305 4.65 -30.43 -9.14
CA PRO A 305 5.82 -31.29 -9.09
C PRO A 305 6.40 -31.37 -7.67
N GLY A 306 6.79 -32.56 -7.24
CA GLY A 306 7.40 -32.77 -5.92
C GLY A 306 6.40 -32.53 -4.78
N GLU A 307 6.90 -31.92 -3.71
CA GLU A 307 6.14 -31.58 -2.50
C GLU A 307 5.80 -30.09 -2.41
N VAL A 308 5.51 -29.47 -3.55
CA VAL A 308 5.23 -28.03 -3.64
C VAL A 308 3.79 -27.75 -3.23
N TRP A 309 3.62 -27.14 -2.06
CA TRP A 309 2.33 -26.80 -1.50
C TRP A 309 1.83 -25.42 -1.97
N GLU A 310 0.52 -25.29 -2.03
CA GLU A 310 -0.14 -24.00 -2.05
C GLU A 310 -0.25 -23.47 -0.63
N GLU A 311 0.08 -22.21 -0.44
CA GLU A 311 0.25 -21.56 0.85
C GLU A 311 -1.02 -21.63 1.72
N GLN A 312 -2.17 -21.34 1.13
CA GLN A 312 -3.44 -21.39 1.86
C GLN A 312 -3.77 -22.80 2.33
N GLU A 313 -3.59 -23.81 1.46
CA GLU A 313 -3.80 -25.21 1.84
C GLU A 313 -2.85 -25.64 2.95
N PHE A 314 -1.60 -25.16 2.92
CA PHE A 314 -0.62 -25.44 3.95
C PHE A 314 -1.10 -24.94 5.33
N PHE A 315 -1.57 -23.69 5.42
CA PHE A 315 -2.04 -23.15 6.71
C PHE A 315 -3.34 -23.78 7.19
N ILE A 316 -4.24 -24.15 6.28
CA ILE A 316 -5.44 -24.93 6.61
C ILE A 316 -5.04 -26.28 7.21
N ASP A 317 -4.16 -27.02 6.55
CA ASP A 317 -3.69 -28.33 7.04
C ASP A 317 -2.93 -28.20 8.37
N LEU A 318 -2.07 -27.19 8.50
CA LEU A 318 -1.33 -26.93 9.74
C LEU A 318 -2.27 -26.63 10.91
N SER A 319 -3.33 -25.84 10.71
CA SER A 319 -4.29 -25.50 11.76
C SER A 319 -4.99 -26.75 12.32
N TRP A 320 -5.31 -27.72 11.47
CA TRP A 320 -5.93 -28.98 11.87
C TRP A 320 -4.95 -29.95 12.54
N ARG A 321 -3.67 -29.85 12.22
CA ARG A 321 -2.61 -30.65 12.90
C ARG A 321 -2.26 -30.10 14.27
N ILE A 322 -2.25 -28.79 14.44
CA ILE A 322 -1.98 -28.11 15.71
C ILE A 322 -3.15 -28.31 16.69
N ASP A 323 -4.37 -28.29 16.18
CA ASP A 323 -5.61 -28.33 16.96
C ASP A 323 -6.50 -29.51 16.53
N PRO A 324 -6.05 -30.77 16.72
CA PRO A 324 -6.73 -31.94 16.17
C PRO A 324 -8.10 -32.19 16.79
N ASP A 325 -8.33 -31.75 18.03
CA ASP A 325 -9.60 -31.92 18.77
C ASP A 325 -10.43 -30.62 18.83
N GLY A 326 -9.90 -29.50 18.33
CA GLY A 326 -10.57 -28.20 18.34
C GLY A 326 -10.52 -27.47 19.68
N SER A 327 -9.78 -27.98 20.66
CA SER A 327 -9.73 -27.42 22.03
C SER A 327 -9.01 -26.06 22.08
N LEU A 328 -8.14 -25.75 21.10
CA LEU A 328 -7.43 -24.50 21.00
C LEU A 328 -8.23 -23.41 20.24
N GLY A 329 -9.33 -23.78 19.59
CA GLY A 329 -10.14 -22.86 18.78
C GLY A 329 -9.47 -22.42 17.47
N ILE A 330 -8.33 -23.01 17.10
CA ILE A 330 -7.57 -22.64 15.89
C ILE A 330 -8.24 -23.23 14.65
N ARG A 331 -8.51 -24.53 14.64
CA ARG A 331 -9.07 -25.20 13.46
C ARG A 331 -10.46 -24.71 13.10
N SER A 332 -11.25 -24.24 14.07
CA SER A 332 -12.59 -23.71 13.83
C SER A 332 -12.59 -22.50 12.88
N GLN A 333 -11.48 -21.78 12.77
CA GLN A 333 -11.28 -20.68 11.82
C GLN A 333 -11.09 -21.18 10.39
N PHE A 334 -10.76 -22.45 10.22
CA PHE A 334 -10.47 -23.10 8.92
C PHE A 334 -11.33 -24.35 8.72
N GLU A 335 -12.52 -24.34 9.31
CA GLU A 335 -13.51 -25.41 9.17
C GLU A 335 -14.46 -25.11 8.02
N SER A 336 -14.81 -26.15 7.26
CA SER A 336 -15.80 -26.05 6.18
C SER A 336 -17.16 -25.66 6.74
N ILE A 337 -17.81 -24.68 6.11
CA ILE A 337 -19.19 -24.30 6.42
C ILE A 337 -20.18 -25.30 5.83
N GLN A 338 -19.82 -25.89 4.66
CA GLN A 338 -20.68 -26.85 3.96
C GLN A 338 -20.63 -28.24 4.59
N ASP A 339 -19.50 -28.62 5.15
CA ASP A 339 -19.29 -29.96 5.77
C ASP A 339 -18.58 -29.82 7.14
N PRO A 340 -19.32 -29.39 8.17
CA PRO A 340 -18.75 -29.19 9.52
C PRO A 340 -18.00 -30.43 10.03
N GLY A 341 -16.85 -30.20 10.66
CA GLY A 341 -15.95 -31.26 11.10
C GLY A 341 -14.86 -31.62 10.08
N LYS A 342 -14.85 -30.95 8.91
CA LYS A 342 -13.79 -31.09 7.91
C LYS A 342 -13.04 -29.79 7.65
N PRO A 343 -11.79 -29.88 7.17
CA PRO A 343 -11.03 -28.70 6.74
C PRO A 343 -11.73 -27.93 5.62
N LEU A 344 -11.65 -26.62 5.68
CA LEU A 344 -12.05 -25.72 4.60
C LEU A 344 -11.29 -26.09 3.30
N THR A 345 -11.99 -26.12 2.17
CA THR A 345 -11.37 -26.26 0.87
C THR A 345 -11.11 -24.88 0.22
N LEU A 346 -10.15 -24.81 -0.71
CA LEU A 346 -9.91 -23.56 -1.44
C LEU A 346 -11.10 -23.13 -2.31
N ASP A 347 -11.80 -24.08 -2.88
CA ASP A 347 -12.99 -23.82 -3.68
C ASP A 347 -14.07 -23.17 -2.83
N GLU A 348 -14.29 -23.66 -1.63
CA GLU A 348 -15.23 -23.08 -0.67
C GLU A 348 -14.76 -21.68 -0.23
N TYR A 349 -13.46 -21.50 0.09
CA TYR A 349 -12.90 -20.22 0.47
C TYR A 349 -13.09 -19.17 -0.64
N TYR A 350 -12.73 -19.49 -1.88
CA TYR A 350 -12.89 -18.56 -2.99
C TYR A 350 -14.35 -18.34 -3.38
N SER A 351 -15.22 -19.34 -3.24
CA SER A 351 -16.67 -19.14 -3.41
C SER A 351 -17.18 -18.10 -2.43
N MET A 352 -16.89 -18.27 -1.14
CA MET A 352 -17.30 -17.30 -0.12
C MET A 352 -16.73 -15.90 -0.37
N LEU A 353 -15.44 -15.81 -0.75
CA LEU A 353 -14.80 -14.53 -1.04
C LEU A 353 -15.49 -13.81 -2.20
N PHE A 354 -15.74 -14.50 -3.30
CA PHE A 354 -16.33 -13.90 -4.48
C PHE A 354 -17.83 -13.64 -4.35
N GLU A 355 -18.54 -14.44 -3.59
CA GLU A 355 -19.97 -14.26 -3.32
C GLU A 355 -20.23 -13.12 -2.33
N ASN A 356 -19.39 -12.96 -1.32
CA ASN A 356 -19.67 -12.06 -0.21
C ASN A 356 -18.86 -10.77 -0.21
N SER A 357 -17.71 -10.74 -0.91
CA SER A 357 -16.77 -9.61 -0.80
C SER A 357 -16.49 -8.88 -2.11
N VAL A 358 -17.13 -9.24 -3.22
CA VAL A 358 -16.92 -8.59 -4.52
C VAL A 358 -18.22 -7.98 -5.02
N PRO A 359 -18.49 -6.69 -4.74
CA PRO A 359 -19.73 -6.03 -5.14
C PRO A 359 -19.97 -6.10 -6.65
N GLY A 360 -21.16 -6.53 -7.06
CA GLY A 360 -21.58 -6.64 -8.46
C GLY A 360 -21.16 -7.94 -9.18
N LEU A 361 -20.26 -8.73 -8.60
CA LEU A 361 -19.85 -10.01 -9.21
C LEU A 361 -20.94 -11.09 -9.12
N PRO A 362 -21.64 -11.27 -7.98
CA PRO A 362 -22.73 -12.24 -7.90
C PRO A 362 -23.83 -11.99 -8.95
N GLU A 363 -24.25 -10.75 -9.13
CA GLU A 363 -25.28 -10.36 -10.11
C GLU A 363 -24.84 -10.62 -11.55
N GLU A 364 -23.58 -10.31 -11.86
CA GLU A 364 -23.02 -10.54 -13.19
C GLU A 364 -22.88 -12.05 -13.49
N ALA A 365 -22.50 -12.84 -12.50
CA ALA A 365 -22.41 -14.29 -12.62
C ALA A 365 -23.80 -14.94 -12.78
N GLU A 366 -24.78 -14.49 -12.00
CA GLU A 366 -26.18 -14.96 -12.10
C GLU A 366 -26.75 -14.68 -13.48
N ALA A 367 -26.51 -13.50 -14.06
CA ALA A 367 -26.94 -13.16 -15.41
C ALA A 367 -26.37 -14.10 -16.48
N LEU A 368 -25.25 -14.76 -16.21
CA LEU A 368 -24.65 -15.79 -17.08
C LEU A 368 -25.04 -17.23 -16.71
N GLY A 369 -25.83 -17.41 -15.64
CA GLY A 369 -26.22 -18.73 -15.13
C GLY A 369 -25.08 -19.53 -14.52
N ILE A 370 -24.06 -18.87 -13.94
CA ILE A 370 -22.89 -19.49 -13.33
C ILE A 370 -22.64 -18.92 -11.94
N THR A 371 -21.77 -19.59 -11.15
CA THR A 371 -21.36 -19.06 -9.84
C THR A 371 -20.28 -17.98 -9.98
N PRO A 372 -20.12 -17.09 -8.98
CA PRO A 372 -19.03 -16.11 -8.94
C PRO A 372 -17.63 -16.74 -9.08
N LEU A 373 -17.37 -17.86 -8.44
CA LEU A 373 -16.12 -18.60 -8.60
C LEU A 373 -15.92 -19.09 -10.05
N GLU A 374 -16.97 -19.63 -10.65
CA GLU A 374 -16.90 -20.08 -12.06
C GLU A 374 -16.70 -18.90 -13.02
N TYR A 375 -17.30 -17.75 -12.74
CA TYR A 375 -17.04 -16.52 -13.48
C TYR A 375 -15.55 -16.17 -13.43
N MET A 376 -14.96 -16.11 -12.24
CA MET A 376 -13.56 -15.75 -12.04
C MET A 376 -12.62 -16.82 -12.67
N ARG A 377 -12.98 -18.07 -12.61
CA ARG A 377 -12.25 -19.16 -13.29
C ARG A 377 -12.23 -19.03 -14.80
N ARG A 378 -13.32 -18.57 -15.40
CA ARG A 378 -13.43 -18.39 -16.86
C ARG A 378 -12.82 -17.11 -17.37
N LYS A 379 -13.02 -16.00 -16.61
CA LYS A 379 -12.64 -14.65 -17.06
C LYS A 379 -11.26 -14.24 -16.53
N GLY A 380 -10.83 -14.74 -15.39
CA GLY A 380 -9.57 -14.39 -14.73
C GLY A 380 -9.59 -13.02 -14.05
N SER A 381 -10.62 -12.20 -14.28
CA SER A 381 -10.75 -10.88 -13.69
C SER A 381 -12.18 -10.38 -13.72
N PHE A 382 -12.49 -9.47 -12.79
CA PHE A 382 -13.75 -8.75 -12.72
C PHE A 382 -13.49 -7.25 -12.55
N SER A 383 -14.25 -6.42 -13.26
CA SER A 383 -14.19 -4.96 -13.12
C SER A 383 -15.30 -4.50 -12.18
N LEU A 384 -14.92 -3.97 -11.02
CA LEU A 384 -15.89 -3.38 -10.10
C LEU A 384 -16.74 -2.31 -10.79
N PRO A 385 -18.04 -2.20 -10.45
CA PRO A 385 -18.92 -1.18 -11.02
C PRO A 385 -18.53 0.23 -10.55
N GLY A 386 -18.94 1.22 -11.31
CA GLY A 386 -18.74 2.63 -10.97
C GLY A 386 -17.40 3.22 -11.44
N ASP A 387 -17.33 4.54 -11.39
CA ASP A 387 -16.10 5.28 -11.65
C ASP A 387 -15.29 5.41 -10.37
N GLN A 388 -14.01 5.11 -10.41
CA GLN A 388 -13.09 5.18 -9.28
C GLN A 388 -12.18 6.41 -9.33
N THR A 389 -12.39 7.31 -10.31
CA THR A 389 -11.64 8.57 -10.36
C THR A 389 -12.18 9.56 -9.34
N GLN A 390 -11.29 10.37 -8.79
CA GLN A 390 -11.59 11.48 -7.88
C GLN A 390 -12.67 11.15 -6.80
N VAL A 391 -12.55 9.98 -6.18
CA VAL A 391 -13.52 9.51 -5.16
C VAL A 391 -13.71 10.53 -4.03
N TYR A 392 -12.66 11.27 -3.70
CA TYR A 392 -12.67 12.31 -2.66
C TYR A 392 -13.62 13.48 -2.99
N GLU A 393 -13.92 13.73 -4.27
CA GLU A 393 -14.86 14.78 -4.73
C GLU A 393 -16.34 14.37 -4.63
N ARG A 394 -16.65 13.11 -4.38
CA ARG A 394 -18.03 12.64 -4.35
C ARG A 394 -18.80 13.21 -3.17
N ASP A 395 -20.08 13.43 -3.40
CA ASP A 395 -21.03 13.79 -2.35
C ASP A 395 -21.20 12.64 -1.36
N VAL A 396 -21.28 12.99 -0.07
CA VAL A 396 -21.60 12.02 0.97
C VAL A 396 -23.12 11.98 1.15
N PRO A 397 -23.75 10.79 1.04
CA PRO A 397 -25.18 10.65 1.27
C PRO A 397 -25.57 11.14 2.66
N ALA A 398 -26.73 11.80 2.79
CA ALA A 398 -27.18 12.33 4.07
C ALA A 398 -27.29 11.26 5.17
N VAL A 399 -27.61 10.01 4.80
CA VAL A 399 -27.67 8.86 5.72
C VAL A 399 -26.31 8.56 6.34
N ASP A 400 -25.21 8.81 5.62
CA ASP A 400 -23.85 8.56 6.12
C ASP A 400 -23.38 9.68 7.06
N LEU A 401 -24.08 10.81 7.10
CA LEU A 401 -23.84 11.92 8.04
C LEU A 401 -24.66 11.80 9.33
N GLU A 402 -25.61 10.86 9.41
CA GLU A 402 -26.41 10.68 10.62
C GLU A 402 -25.53 10.36 11.85
N GLY A 403 -25.75 11.09 12.94
CA GLY A 403 -24.97 10.97 14.17
C GLY A 403 -23.57 11.58 14.12
N ALA A 404 -23.14 12.14 13.00
CA ALA A 404 -21.88 12.87 12.91
C ALA A 404 -22.08 14.37 13.24
N VAL A 405 -21.08 14.96 13.88
CA VAL A 405 -21.02 16.39 14.22
C VAL A 405 -19.87 17.04 13.45
N ARG A 406 -20.16 18.16 12.79
CA ARG A 406 -19.16 18.95 12.07
C ARG A 406 -18.29 19.73 13.05
N ASP A 407 -16.96 19.56 12.97
CA ASP A 407 -15.99 20.32 13.77
C ASP A 407 -15.69 21.71 13.18
N ALA A 408 -14.88 22.48 13.89
CA ALA A 408 -14.48 23.83 13.47
C ALA A 408 -13.63 23.85 12.18
N LYS A 409 -12.99 22.73 11.84
CA LYS A 409 -12.19 22.56 10.59
C LYS A 409 -13.04 22.03 9.42
N GLY A 410 -14.37 21.90 9.61
CA GLY A 410 -15.28 21.42 8.56
C GLY A 410 -15.35 19.91 8.41
N VAL A 411 -14.76 19.12 9.31
CA VAL A 411 -14.79 17.66 9.24
C VAL A 411 -15.96 17.13 10.05
N TRP A 412 -16.77 16.22 9.47
CA TRP A 412 -17.81 15.50 10.20
C TRP A 412 -17.20 14.35 10.98
N ARG A 413 -17.40 14.35 12.31
CA ARG A 413 -16.88 13.32 13.21
C ARG A 413 -18.01 12.60 13.93
N ARG A 414 -17.87 11.30 14.09
CA ARG A 414 -18.78 10.50 14.90
C ARG A 414 -18.24 10.41 16.33
N PRO A 415 -19.09 10.53 17.37
CA PRO A 415 -18.67 10.31 18.74
C PRO A 415 -18.02 8.92 18.91
N GLY A 416 -16.85 8.86 19.55
CA GLY A 416 -16.11 7.62 19.80
C GLY A 416 -15.26 7.12 18.62
N THR A 417 -15.16 7.88 17.52
CA THR A 417 -14.19 7.58 16.46
C THR A 417 -12.85 8.29 16.75
N ALA A 418 -11.74 7.63 16.42
CA ALA A 418 -10.39 8.19 16.54
C ALA A 418 -10.30 9.49 15.71
N GLY A 419 -10.08 10.59 16.35
CA GLY A 419 -10.13 11.94 15.77
C GLY A 419 -10.80 12.92 16.69
N SER A 420 -11.54 12.45 17.70
CA SER A 420 -11.90 13.20 18.88
C SER A 420 -10.73 13.18 19.86
N HIS A 421 -9.68 13.91 19.64
CA HIS A 421 -8.58 14.31 20.54
C HIS A 421 -8.21 13.38 21.74
N GLU A 422 -8.50 12.11 21.68
CA GLU A 422 -8.03 11.13 22.62
C GLU A 422 -6.68 10.62 22.13
N SER A 423 -5.74 10.58 23.03
CA SER A 423 -4.29 10.46 22.82
C SER A 423 -3.83 9.56 21.67
N LEU A 424 -2.68 9.88 21.07
CA LEU A 424 -1.94 9.01 20.16
C LEU A 424 -1.79 7.54 20.64
N GLU A 425 -1.95 7.29 21.93
CA GLU A 425 -1.94 5.95 22.53
C GLU A 425 -3.21 5.15 22.23
N GLU A 426 -4.37 5.78 22.13
CA GLU A 426 -5.61 5.11 21.73
C GLU A 426 -5.67 4.86 20.23
N ILE A 427 -5.11 5.76 19.41
CA ILE A 427 -4.97 5.58 17.95
C ILE A 427 -4.04 4.39 17.63
N ARG A 428 -3.03 4.11 18.46
CA ARG A 428 -2.10 3.00 18.30
C ARG A 428 -2.76 1.62 18.37
N GLY A 429 -3.95 1.51 18.92
CA GLY A 429 -4.74 0.27 18.98
C GLY A 429 -5.62 0.01 17.75
N HIS A 430 -5.84 0.99 16.88
CA HIS A 430 -6.72 0.89 15.72
C HIS A 430 -5.91 1.01 14.43
N MET A 431 -6.26 0.20 13.41
CA MET A 431 -5.59 0.27 12.10
C MET A 431 -5.81 1.64 11.45
N PRO A 432 -4.77 2.45 11.23
CA PRO A 432 -4.90 3.80 10.67
C PRO A 432 -5.21 3.83 9.18
N PHE A 433 -5.36 2.69 8.54
CA PHE A 433 -5.71 2.56 7.12
C PHE A 433 -7.22 2.57 6.82
N ILE A 434 -8.01 2.43 7.85
CA ILE A 434 -9.45 2.66 7.76
C ILE A 434 -9.62 4.01 8.44
N GLY A 435 -9.62 5.09 7.68
CA GLY A 435 -9.65 6.46 8.20
C GLY A 435 -10.37 6.58 9.56
N ASP A 436 -10.18 7.65 10.26
CA ASP A 436 -10.70 7.87 11.64
C ASP A 436 -12.22 7.71 11.82
N GLY A 437 -12.91 7.10 10.85
CA GLY A 437 -14.37 6.94 10.79
C GLY A 437 -15.10 8.24 10.49
N SER A 438 -14.41 9.33 10.19
CA SER A 438 -15.01 10.60 9.79
C SER A 438 -15.65 10.43 8.40
N PRO A 439 -16.97 10.63 8.26
CA PRO A 439 -17.65 10.34 6.99
C PRO A 439 -17.37 11.39 5.90
N ALA A 440 -17.10 12.64 6.27
CA ALA A 440 -17.03 13.74 5.31
C ALA A 440 -16.16 14.91 5.76
N VAL A 441 -15.84 15.78 4.79
CA VAL A 441 -15.31 17.13 5.00
C VAL A 441 -16.13 18.11 4.18
N GLU A 442 -16.30 19.35 4.69
CA GLU A 442 -16.92 20.42 3.93
C GLU A 442 -15.96 21.04 2.93
N ILE A 443 -16.31 21.00 1.66
CA ILE A 443 -15.62 21.67 0.56
C ILE A 443 -16.67 22.49 -0.19
N ASP A 444 -16.44 23.78 -0.33
CA ASP A 444 -17.34 24.73 -1.02
C ASP A 444 -18.78 24.70 -0.47
N GLY A 445 -18.95 24.42 0.82
CA GLY A 445 -20.26 24.36 1.49
C GLY A 445 -20.99 23.01 1.38
N GLU A 446 -20.37 22.02 0.77
CA GLU A 446 -20.94 20.68 0.57
C GLU A 446 -20.11 19.59 1.26
N ALA A 447 -20.78 18.52 1.70
CA ALA A 447 -20.12 17.38 2.32
C ALA A 447 -19.52 16.45 1.26
N ARG A 448 -18.19 16.33 1.26
CA ARG A 448 -17.42 15.49 0.35
C ARG A 448 -16.75 14.34 1.10
N PHE A 449 -16.50 13.22 0.41
CA PHE A 449 -15.81 12.06 1.02
C PHE A 449 -14.42 12.41 1.55
N GLY A 450 -13.66 13.20 0.81
CA GLY A 450 -12.29 13.58 1.19
C GLY A 450 -11.31 12.41 1.21
N PHE A 451 -10.16 12.65 1.81
CA PHE A 451 -9.07 11.68 1.92
C PHE A 451 -9.11 10.94 3.28
N PRO A 452 -8.52 9.75 3.39
CA PRO A 452 -8.44 8.99 4.65
C PRO A 452 -7.34 9.55 5.58
N THR A 453 -7.44 10.82 5.91
CA THR A 453 -6.54 11.57 6.79
C THR A 453 -7.36 12.24 7.89
N PRO A 454 -6.78 12.64 9.01
CA PRO A 454 -7.49 13.35 10.09
C PRO A 454 -8.19 14.63 9.63
N SER A 455 -7.58 15.39 8.72
CA SER A 455 -8.19 16.59 8.11
C SER A 455 -9.16 16.28 6.97
N LYS A 456 -9.22 15.03 6.50
CA LYS A 456 -9.91 14.61 5.27
C LYS A 456 -9.41 15.34 4.03
N LYS A 457 -8.30 16.07 4.14
CA LYS A 457 -7.55 16.70 3.07
C LYS A 457 -6.17 16.02 2.94
N LEU A 458 -5.44 16.31 1.89
CA LEU A 458 -4.03 15.93 1.77
C LEU A 458 -3.20 16.72 2.77
N GLU A 459 -2.52 16.01 3.65
CA GLU A 459 -1.75 16.66 4.70
C GLU A 459 -0.35 17.02 4.20
N PHE A 460 -0.21 18.28 3.83
CA PHE A 460 1.07 18.88 3.45
C PHE A 460 1.96 19.08 4.68
N TYR A 461 1.36 19.52 5.77
CA TYR A 461 1.96 19.60 7.09
C TYR A 461 1.39 18.48 7.96
N SER A 462 2.25 17.66 8.54
CA SER A 462 1.89 16.66 9.54
C SER A 462 2.61 16.95 10.85
N GLU A 463 1.83 17.01 11.93
CA GLU A 463 2.32 17.19 13.29
C GLU A 463 3.12 16.00 13.80
#